data_089bc629e17233d5188fa3c577caaa97
#
_entry.id   089bc629e17233d5188fa3c577caaa97
#
_cell.length_a   1.000
_cell.length_b   1.000
_cell.length_c   1.000
_cell.angle_alpha   90.00
_cell.angle_beta   90.00
_cell.angle_gamma   90.00
#
_symmetry.space_group_name_H-M   'P 1'
#
loop_
_entity.id
_entity.type
_entity.pdbx_description
1 polymer ?
#
loop_
_entity_poly.entity_id
_entity_poly.type
_entity_poly.pdbx_seq_one_letter_code
_entity_poly.pdbx_strand_id
1 'polypeptide(L)'
;TLFPYPTLFRSAQANAATTEDGRLKDELIPCRHKGESTFMNADQIQYMDVSPQQIVSVAAALIPFLEHDDANRALMGSNMQRQAVPTLRADKPLVGTGMERAVAVDSGVTVVAKRGGMIDYVDASRIVIKVNEDELLPGEAGIDIYSLTKYTRSNQNTCINQRPCVMLGEPVMAGDVLADGPSTDLGELALGQNLRVAFMPWNGYNFE
;
A
#
# COMPACT_ATOMS: atom_id res chain seq x y z
N THR A 1 -17.90 -17.67 -8.71
CA THR A 1 -17.89 -16.58 -9.70
C THR A 1 -19.02 -15.63 -9.36
N LEU A 2 -18.68 -14.40 -8.92
CA LEU A 2 -19.65 -13.38 -8.51
C LEU A 2 -20.44 -12.76 -9.68
N PHE A 3 -20.02 -13.05 -10.91
CA PHE A 3 -20.71 -12.61 -12.13
C PHE A 3 -20.96 -13.78 -13.06
N PRO A 4 -22.21 -14.12 -13.31
CA PRO A 4 -22.56 -15.30 -14.15
C PRO A 4 -22.24 -15.14 -15.63
N TYR A 5 -21.80 -13.96 -16.10
CA TYR A 5 -21.63 -13.67 -17.52
C TYR A 5 -20.32 -12.96 -17.91
N PRO A 6 -19.12 -13.48 -17.55
CA PRO A 6 -17.85 -12.91 -18.03
C PRO A 6 -17.70 -13.00 -19.56
N THR A 7 -18.56 -13.80 -20.22
CA THR A 7 -18.53 -14.02 -21.67
C THR A 7 -19.23 -12.96 -22.50
N LEU A 8 -20.05 -12.09 -21.89
CA LEU A 8 -20.83 -11.09 -22.60
C LEU A 8 -20.10 -9.75 -22.75
N PHE A 9 -19.14 -9.46 -21.87
CA PHE A 9 -18.44 -8.19 -21.85
C PHE A 9 -17.15 -8.24 -22.67
N ARG A 10 -16.78 -7.09 -23.24
CA ARG A 10 -15.51 -6.86 -23.93
C ARG A 10 -14.62 -6.08 -22.98
N SER A 11 -13.68 -6.76 -22.36
CA SER A 11 -12.78 -6.17 -21.38
C SER A 11 -11.36 -6.08 -21.93
N ALA A 12 -10.77 -4.87 -21.95
CA ALA A 12 -9.36 -4.69 -22.22
C ALA A 12 -8.51 -5.17 -21.05
N GLN A 13 -7.30 -5.61 -21.36
CA GLN A 13 -6.34 -5.99 -20.34
C GLN A 13 -5.81 -4.73 -19.60
N ALA A 14 -5.41 -4.89 -18.36
CA ALA A 14 -4.92 -3.79 -17.52
C ALA A 14 -3.64 -3.11 -18.04
N ASN A 15 -2.88 -3.76 -18.91
CA ASN A 15 -1.68 -3.24 -19.53
C ASN A 15 -1.92 -2.44 -20.82
N ALA A 16 -3.20 -2.27 -21.24
CA ALA A 16 -3.54 -1.45 -22.39
C ALA A 16 -3.11 0.01 -22.16
N ALA A 17 -2.44 0.60 -23.16
CA ALA A 17 -1.98 1.97 -23.05
C ALA A 17 -3.16 2.96 -23.03
N THR A 18 -3.14 3.86 -22.04
CA THR A 18 -4.14 4.93 -21.90
C THR A 18 -3.49 6.29 -22.06
N THR A 19 -4.26 7.28 -22.50
CA THR A 19 -3.89 8.68 -22.47
C THR A 19 -4.12 9.26 -21.07
N GLU A 20 -3.62 10.47 -20.80
CA GLU A 20 -3.86 11.19 -19.54
C GLU A 20 -5.36 11.42 -19.27
N ASP A 21 -6.17 11.53 -20.33
CA ASP A 21 -7.63 11.65 -20.27
C ASP A 21 -8.36 10.32 -20.00
N GLY A 22 -7.63 9.21 -19.79
CA GLY A 22 -8.19 7.88 -19.55
C GLY A 22 -8.76 7.17 -20.77
N ARG A 23 -8.49 7.66 -22.00
CA ARG A 23 -8.89 6.99 -23.24
C ARG A 23 -7.83 6.00 -23.70
N LEU A 24 -8.26 4.93 -24.34
CA LEU A 24 -7.36 3.95 -24.95
C LEU A 24 -6.59 4.59 -26.11
N LYS A 25 -5.27 4.37 -26.14
CA LYS A 25 -4.35 5.02 -27.08
C LYS A 25 -4.23 4.28 -28.42
N ASP A 26 -4.26 2.96 -28.37
CA ASP A 26 -4.04 2.10 -29.52
C ASP A 26 -5.35 1.83 -30.29
N GLU A 27 -5.30 1.66 -31.60
CA GLU A 27 -6.46 1.29 -32.40
C GLU A 27 -6.89 -0.16 -32.15
N LEU A 28 -5.92 -1.06 -32.04
CA LEU A 28 -6.15 -2.49 -31.79
C LEU A 28 -5.64 -2.85 -30.39
N ILE A 29 -6.56 -3.24 -29.54
CA ILE A 29 -6.31 -3.49 -28.14
C ILE A 29 -6.58 -4.96 -27.81
N PRO A 30 -5.65 -5.63 -27.11
CA PRO A 30 -5.90 -6.98 -26.63
C PRO A 30 -7.03 -6.96 -25.60
N CYS A 31 -8.08 -7.70 -25.88
CA CYS A 31 -9.26 -7.78 -25.03
C CYS A 31 -9.75 -9.22 -24.88
N ARG A 32 -10.57 -9.42 -23.86
CA ARG A 32 -11.25 -10.68 -23.64
C ARG A 32 -12.72 -10.56 -24.05
N HIS A 33 -13.15 -11.44 -24.96
CA HIS A 33 -14.54 -11.53 -25.40
C HIS A 33 -14.94 -12.99 -25.52
N LYS A 34 -16.11 -13.35 -24.97
CA LYS A 34 -16.64 -14.72 -24.97
C LYS A 34 -15.67 -15.80 -24.44
N GLY A 35 -14.79 -15.40 -23.51
CA GLY A 35 -13.78 -16.30 -22.94
C GLY A 35 -12.49 -16.44 -23.76
N GLU A 36 -12.42 -15.85 -24.94
CA GLU A 36 -11.26 -15.87 -25.82
C GLU A 36 -10.51 -14.53 -25.78
N SER A 37 -9.19 -14.57 -25.97
CA SER A 37 -8.37 -13.37 -26.12
C SER A 37 -8.33 -12.97 -27.58
N THR A 38 -8.81 -11.78 -27.89
CA THR A 38 -8.92 -11.23 -29.25
C THR A 38 -8.44 -9.79 -29.27
N PHE A 39 -8.18 -9.27 -30.48
CA PHE A 39 -7.92 -7.85 -30.67
C PHE A 39 -9.18 -7.15 -31.18
N MET A 40 -9.51 -6.03 -30.58
CA MET A 40 -10.66 -5.22 -30.96
C MET A 40 -10.32 -3.74 -30.99
N ASN A 41 -11.10 -2.97 -31.77
CA ASN A 41 -10.99 -1.52 -31.80
C ASN A 41 -11.43 -0.90 -30.47
N ALA A 42 -10.80 0.23 -30.09
CA ALA A 42 -11.08 0.96 -28.86
C ALA A 42 -12.58 1.23 -28.63
N ASP A 43 -13.31 1.59 -29.70
CA ASP A 43 -14.74 1.92 -29.64
C ASP A 43 -15.64 0.73 -29.25
N GLN A 44 -15.14 -0.49 -29.42
CA GLN A 44 -15.89 -1.72 -29.13
C GLN A 44 -15.68 -2.22 -27.70
N ILE A 45 -14.68 -1.67 -27.01
CA ILE A 45 -14.32 -2.06 -25.65
C ILE A 45 -15.25 -1.37 -24.65
N GLN A 46 -15.80 -2.14 -23.72
CA GLN A 46 -16.76 -1.64 -22.72
C GLN A 46 -16.13 -1.44 -21.37
N TYR A 47 -15.15 -2.27 -21.01
CA TYR A 47 -14.51 -2.29 -19.70
C TYR A 47 -12.99 -2.48 -19.85
N MET A 48 -12.25 -2.05 -18.87
CA MET A 48 -10.82 -2.27 -18.75
C MET A 48 -10.50 -2.75 -17.33
N ASP A 49 -9.62 -3.73 -17.21
CA ASP A 49 -9.13 -4.18 -15.92
C ASP A 49 -8.27 -3.08 -15.29
N VAL A 50 -8.44 -2.85 -13.98
CA VAL A 50 -7.74 -1.77 -13.27
C VAL A 50 -6.24 -2.08 -13.14
N SER A 51 -5.91 -3.32 -12.75
CA SER A 51 -4.53 -3.77 -12.56
C SER A 51 -4.44 -5.29 -12.66
N PRO A 52 -3.33 -5.87 -13.14
CA PRO A 52 -3.09 -7.31 -13.05
C PRO A 52 -3.05 -7.82 -11.60
N GLN A 53 -2.74 -6.98 -10.64
CA GLN A 53 -2.68 -7.33 -9.22
C GLN A 53 -4.03 -7.69 -8.62
N GLN A 54 -5.14 -7.30 -9.21
CA GLN A 54 -6.49 -7.61 -8.71
C GLN A 54 -6.83 -9.12 -8.66
N ILE A 55 -6.09 -9.96 -9.38
CA ILE A 55 -6.29 -11.42 -9.36
C ILE A 55 -5.68 -12.12 -8.16
N VAL A 56 -4.79 -11.46 -7.44
CA VAL A 56 -4.13 -11.99 -6.25
C VAL A 56 -4.65 -11.29 -4.99
N SER A 57 -4.50 -11.95 -3.83
CA SER A 57 -4.81 -11.33 -2.54
C SER A 57 -3.82 -10.21 -2.20
N VAL A 58 -4.19 -9.31 -1.28
CA VAL A 58 -3.31 -8.24 -0.82
C VAL A 58 -1.99 -8.80 -0.28
N ALA A 59 -2.03 -9.89 0.50
CA ALA A 59 -0.83 -10.52 1.04
C ALA A 59 0.08 -11.07 -0.07
N ALA A 60 -0.49 -11.71 -1.10
CA ALA A 60 0.28 -12.18 -2.25
C ALA A 60 0.83 -11.02 -3.10
N ALA A 61 0.08 -9.92 -3.21
CA ALA A 61 0.52 -8.72 -3.95
C ALA A 61 1.71 -7.99 -3.29
N LEU A 62 2.01 -8.28 -2.02
CA LEU A 62 3.18 -7.77 -1.30
C LEU A 62 4.46 -8.58 -1.53
N ILE A 63 4.38 -9.74 -2.21
CA ILE A 63 5.55 -10.58 -2.48
C ILE A 63 6.26 -10.07 -3.73
N PRO A 64 7.50 -9.57 -3.61
CA PRO A 64 8.28 -9.17 -4.78
C PRO A 64 8.66 -10.40 -5.61
N PHE A 65 8.68 -10.25 -6.94
CA PHE A 65 8.99 -11.34 -7.89
C PHE A 65 8.09 -12.56 -7.75
N LEU A 66 6.80 -12.34 -7.43
CA LEU A 66 5.82 -13.43 -7.25
C LEU A 66 5.71 -14.35 -8.46
N GLU A 67 5.90 -13.81 -9.67
CA GLU A 67 5.85 -14.56 -10.93
C GLU A 67 6.95 -15.62 -11.07
N HIS A 68 8.01 -15.53 -10.28
CA HIS A 68 9.12 -16.49 -10.25
C HIS A 68 8.97 -17.56 -9.16
N ASP A 69 7.94 -17.45 -8.32
CA ASP A 69 7.70 -18.37 -7.21
C ASP A 69 6.71 -19.47 -7.58
N ASP A 70 6.94 -20.67 -7.05
CA ASP A 70 5.95 -21.76 -7.09
C ASP A 70 4.71 -21.37 -6.27
N ALA A 71 3.52 -21.76 -6.75
CA ALA A 71 2.24 -21.42 -6.12
C ALA A 71 2.16 -21.89 -4.65
N ASN A 72 2.70 -23.07 -4.34
CA ASN A 72 2.69 -23.60 -2.97
C ASN A 72 3.57 -22.75 -2.05
N ARG A 73 4.75 -22.33 -2.53
CA ARG A 73 5.67 -21.50 -1.75
C ARG A 73 5.13 -20.08 -1.57
N ALA A 74 4.51 -19.51 -2.59
CA ALA A 74 3.81 -18.22 -2.51
C ALA A 74 2.68 -18.26 -1.48
N LEU A 75 1.89 -19.33 -1.45
CA LEU A 75 0.85 -19.53 -0.45
C LEU A 75 1.42 -19.55 0.98
N MET A 76 2.50 -20.32 1.20
CA MET A 76 3.16 -20.38 2.50
C MET A 76 3.70 -19.00 2.91
N GLY A 77 4.37 -18.30 2.01
CA GLY A 77 4.91 -16.96 2.24
C GLY A 77 3.84 -15.93 2.59
N SER A 78 2.73 -15.90 1.85
CA SER A 78 1.62 -15.01 2.12
C SER A 78 0.96 -15.26 3.48
N ASN A 79 0.86 -16.53 3.88
CA ASN A 79 0.37 -16.90 5.21
C ASN A 79 1.33 -16.47 6.32
N MET A 80 2.64 -16.61 6.13
CA MET A 80 3.65 -16.17 7.10
C MET A 80 3.69 -14.66 7.27
N GLN A 81 3.49 -13.87 6.22
CA GLN A 81 3.37 -12.41 6.34
C GLN A 81 2.29 -11.98 7.32
N ARG A 82 1.16 -12.67 7.35
CA ARG A 82 0.05 -12.37 8.29
C ARG A 82 0.36 -12.73 9.74
N GLN A 83 1.39 -13.50 9.98
CA GLN A 83 1.86 -13.93 11.30
C GLN A 83 3.08 -13.15 11.79
N ALA A 84 3.50 -12.12 11.05
CA ALA A 84 4.65 -11.30 11.40
C ALA A 84 4.42 -10.56 12.73
N VAL A 85 5.40 -10.64 13.62
CA VAL A 85 5.38 -9.91 14.90
C VAL A 85 6.06 -8.57 14.71
N PRO A 86 5.49 -7.45 15.20
CA PRO A 86 6.13 -6.14 15.16
C PRO A 86 7.52 -6.16 15.82
N THR A 87 8.52 -5.69 15.11
CA THR A 87 9.88 -5.54 15.64
C THR A 87 10.01 -4.25 16.43
N LEU A 88 11.03 -4.16 17.30
CA LEU A 88 11.31 -2.94 18.06
C LEU A 88 11.62 -1.75 17.14
N ARG A 89 12.33 -2.01 16.05
CA ARG A 89 12.58 -1.08 14.98
C ARG A 89 12.24 -1.75 13.66
N ALA A 90 11.28 -1.20 12.97
CA ALA A 90 10.91 -1.66 11.64
C ALA A 90 11.75 -0.93 10.59
N ASP A 91 12.19 -1.65 9.58
CA ASP A 91 12.86 -1.07 8.41
C ASP A 91 12.01 -1.35 7.17
N LYS A 92 11.75 -0.32 6.36
CA LYS A 92 11.05 -0.51 5.10
C LYS A 92 11.87 -1.42 4.16
N PRO A 93 11.23 -2.29 3.38
CA PRO A 93 11.94 -3.19 2.48
C PRO A 93 12.64 -2.39 1.38
N LEU A 94 13.87 -2.79 1.03
CA LEU A 94 14.61 -2.20 -0.09
C LEU A 94 14.03 -2.60 -1.45
N VAL A 95 13.41 -3.77 -1.51
CA VAL A 95 12.71 -4.28 -2.70
C VAL A 95 11.25 -4.51 -2.32
N GLY A 96 10.36 -3.82 -2.97
CA GLY A 96 8.92 -3.88 -2.71
C GLY A 96 8.10 -3.93 -4.00
N THR A 97 6.80 -4.03 -3.84
CA THR A 97 5.85 -4.13 -4.96
C THR A 97 5.10 -2.83 -5.24
N GLY A 98 5.27 -1.82 -4.39
CA GLY A 98 4.51 -0.56 -4.42
C GLY A 98 3.18 -0.62 -3.66
N MET A 99 2.75 -1.79 -3.19
CA MET A 99 1.54 -1.95 -2.37
C MET A 99 1.75 -1.57 -0.90
N GLU A 100 2.99 -1.49 -0.45
CA GLU A 100 3.34 -1.30 0.96
C GLU A 100 2.75 -0.01 1.53
N ARG A 101 2.81 1.10 0.76
CA ARG A 101 2.25 2.38 1.18
C ARG A 101 0.73 2.34 1.26
N ALA A 102 0.07 1.81 0.24
CA ALA A 102 -1.38 1.70 0.21
C ALA A 102 -1.89 0.84 1.38
N VAL A 103 -1.26 -0.30 1.62
CA VAL A 103 -1.61 -1.20 2.73
C VAL A 103 -1.41 -0.53 4.10
N ALA A 104 -0.28 0.18 4.30
CA ALA A 104 -0.01 0.88 5.57
C ALA A 104 -1.03 1.98 5.85
N VAL A 105 -1.39 2.78 4.84
CA VAL A 105 -2.35 3.87 4.97
C VAL A 105 -3.77 3.33 5.18
N ASP A 106 -4.21 2.41 4.33
CA ASP A 106 -5.59 1.88 4.36
C ASP A 106 -5.87 1.00 5.58
N SER A 107 -4.84 0.40 6.19
CA SER A 107 -4.98 -0.36 7.43
C SER A 107 -5.34 0.51 8.65
N GLY A 108 -5.14 1.82 8.56
CA GLY A 108 -5.42 2.77 9.65
C GLY A 108 -4.41 2.71 10.81
N VAL A 109 -3.27 2.02 10.68
CA VAL A 109 -2.21 2.00 11.69
C VAL A 109 -1.37 3.28 11.66
N THR A 110 -1.28 3.93 10.52
CA THR A 110 -0.65 5.23 10.34
C THR A 110 -1.64 6.37 10.53
N VAL A 111 -1.17 7.50 11.02
CA VAL A 111 -1.97 8.73 11.11
C VAL A 111 -1.74 9.55 9.85
N VAL A 112 -2.82 9.91 9.17
CA VAL A 112 -2.80 10.61 7.88
C VAL A 112 -3.47 11.97 8.02
N ALA A 113 -2.92 13.00 7.38
CA ALA A 113 -3.49 14.34 7.35
C ALA A 113 -4.85 14.35 6.62
N LYS A 114 -5.88 14.89 7.25
CA LYS A 114 -7.20 15.05 6.65
C LYS A 114 -7.26 16.26 5.71
N ARG A 115 -6.56 17.31 6.05
CA ARG A 115 -6.48 18.57 5.31
C ARG A 115 -5.03 19.01 5.21
N GLY A 116 -4.72 19.83 4.20
CA GLY A 116 -3.40 20.44 4.03
C GLY A 116 -3.19 21.60 5.01
N GLY A 117 -1.93 21.81 5.37
CA GLY A 117 -1.58 22.89 6.29
C GLY A 117 -0.09 22.89 6.64
N MET A 118 0.20 23.57 7.73
CA MET A 118 1.56 23.66 8.30
C MET A 118 1.55 23.05 9.71
N ILE A 119 2.57 22.27 10.02
CA ILE A 119 2.75 21.69 11.35
C ILE A 119 3.09 22.81 12.36
N ASP A 120 2.17 23.08 13.27
CA ASP A 120 2.31 24.13 14.29
C ASP A 120 2.91 23.58 15.59
N TYR A 121 2.62 22.32 15.92
CA TYR A 121 3.15 21.69 17.14
C TYR A 121 3.25 20.17 16.97
N VAL A 122 4.35 19.60 17.46
CA VAL A 122 4.61 18.16 17.48
C VAL A 122 5.15 17.75 18.84
N ASP A 123 4.52 16.76 19.45
CA ASP A 123 5.08 16.02 20.59
C ASP A 123 4.85 14.52 20.44
N ALA A 124 5.31 13.73 21.41
CA ALA A 124 5.15 12.28 21.35
C ALA A 124 3.69 11.81 21.43
N SER A 125 2.76 12.65 21.87
CA SER A 125 1.35 12.31 22.12
C SER A 125 0.38 12.92 21.11
N ARG A 126 0.78 14.01 20.44
CA ARG A 126 -0.10 14.73 19.51
C ARG A 126 0.66 15.51 18.45
N ILE A 127 -0.01 15.75 17.34
CA ILE A 127 0.42 16.63 16.26
C ILE A 127 -0.68 17.65 16.03
N VAL A 128 -0.31 18.92 15.89
CA VAL A 128 -1.25 20.02 15.62
C VAL A 128 -0.90 20.63 14.28
N ILE A 129 -1.88 20.72 13.39
CA ILE A 129 -1.76 21.28 12.05
C ILE A 129 -2.59 22.55 12.00
N LYS A 130 -1.98 23.64 11.57
CA LYS A 130 -2.68 24.86 11.16
C LYS A 130 -3.08 24.67 9.71
N VAL A 131 -4.39 24.54 9.47
CA VAL A 131 -4.97 24.27 8.15
C VAL A 131 -4.81 25.49 7.23
N ASN A 132 -4.59 25.23 5.94
CA ASN A 132 -4.53 26.27 4.93
C ASN A 132 -5.88 26.99 4.78
N GLU A 133 -5.86 28.30 4.57
CA GLU A 133 -7.08 29.10 4.43
C GLU A 133 -7.97 28.65 3.27
N ASP A 134 -7.36 28.15 2.19
CA ASP A 134 -8.04 27.67 0.98
C ASP A 134 -8.86 26.38 1.21
N GLU A 135 -8.53 25.59 2.24
CA GLU A 135 -9.21 24.34 2.60
C GLU A 135 -10.23 24.51 3.73
N LEU A 136 -10.39 25.73 4.26
CA LEU A 136 -11.32 26.03 5.34
C LEU A 136 -12.72 26.35 4.81
N LEU A 137 -13.72 25.62 5.28
CA LEU A 137 -15.12 25.97 5.07
C LEU A 137 -15.57 27.00 6.12
N PRO A 138 -16.51 27.90 5.77
CA PRO A 138 -17.03 28.89 6.71
C PRO A 138 -17.60 28.23 7.98
N GLY A 139 -17.04 28.57 9.13
CA GLY A 139 -17.44 28.02 10.43
C GLY A 139 -16.63 26.80 10.91
N GLU A 140 -15.66 26.33 10.16
CA GLU A 140 -14.74 25.27 10.61
C GLU A 140 -13.55 25.83 11.42
N ALA A 141 -13.02 24.97 12.30
CA ALA A 141 -11.79 25.28 13.02
C ALA A 141 -10.58 25.24 12.08
N GLY A 142 -9.74 26.26 12.12
CA GLY A 142 -8.50 26.36 11.35
C GLY A 142 -7.35 25.51 11.90
N ILE A 143 -7.63 24.60 12.84
CA ILE A 143 -6.64 23.75 13.50
C ILE A 143 -7.14 22.32 13.56
N ASP A 144 -6.31 21.38 13.13
CA ASP A 144 -6.52 19.95 13.27
C ASP A 144 -5.57 19.37 14.33
N ILE A 145 -6.13 18.62 15.28
CA ILE A 145 -5.37 17.97 16.35
C ILE A 145 -5.44 16.45 16.16
N TYR A 146 -4.29 15.82 16.01
CA TYR A 146 -4.12 14.38 15.88
C TYR A 146 -3.51 13.82 17.15
N SER A 147 -4.28 13.04 17.90
CA SER A 147 -3.80 12.33 19.09
C SER A 147 -3.17 11.00 18.71
N LEU A 148 -1.95 10.74 19.18
CA LEU A 148 -1.22 9.53 18.89
C LEU A 148 -1.48 8.46 19.96
N THR A 149 -1.68 7.22 19.51
CA THR A 149 -1.79 6.05 20.39
C THR A 149 -0.42 5.68 20.94
N LYS A 150 -0.31 5.63 22.28
CA LYS A 150 0.97 5.37 22.95
C LYS A 150 0.90 4.08 23.78
N TYR A 151 1.77 3.13 23.45
CA TYR A 151 2.05 1.93 24.24
C TYR A 151 0.80 1.17 24.73
N THR A 152 -0.19 1.04 23.83
CA THR A 152 -1.38 0.26 24.13
C THR A 152 -1.21 -1.21 23.76
N ARG A 153 -1.93 -2.08 24.41
CA ARG A 153 -1.93 -3.51 24.12
C ARG A 153 -2.87 -3.81 22.94
N SER A 154 -2.41 -4.59 21.97
CA SER A 154 -3.26 -5.16 20.92
C SER A 154 -3.99 -6.43 21.39
N ASN A 155 -4.96 -6.91 20.61
CA ASN A 155 -5.65 -8.18 20.88
C ASN A 155 -4.71 -9.40 20.89
N GLN A 156 -3.59 -9.32 20.15
CA GLN A 156 -2.56 -10.36 20.08
C GLN A 156 -1.43 -10.16 21.10
N ASN A 157 -1.62 -9.32 22.10
CA ASN A 157 -0.61 -8.98 23.13
C ASN A 157 0.65 -8.29 22.57
N THR A 158 0.57 -7.64 21.42
CA THR A 158 1.65 -6.82 20.86
C THR A 158 1.49 -5.35 21.28
N CYS A 159 2.57 -4.59 21.23
CA CYS A 159 2.55 -3.17 21.58
C CYS A 159 2.12 -2.33 20.38
N ILE A 160 1.11 -1.49 20.55
CA ILE A 160 0.70 -0.47 19.61
C ILE A 160 1.27 0.86 20.09
N ASN A 161 2.16 1.45 19.29
CA ASN A 161 2.75 2.75 19.57
C ASN A 161 2.91 3.52 18.27
N GLN A 162 2.39 4.75 18.24
CA GLN A 162 2.53 5.64 17.10
C GLN A 162 3.64 6.66 17.34
N ARG A 163 4.45 6.91 16.32
CA ARG A 163 5.58 7.83 16.35
C ARG A 163 5.43 8.89 15.27
N PRO A 164 5.58 10.20 15.59
CA PRO A 164 5.51 11.26 14.59
C PRO A 164 6.67 11.13 13.59
N CYS A 165 6.38 11.36 12.32
CA CYS A 165 7.35 11.37 11.21
C CYS A 165 7.63 12.77 10.70
N VAL A 166 6.82 13.76 11.11
CA VAL A 166 6.86 15.15 10.65
C VAL A 166 7.57 16.04 11.64
N MET A 167 8.10 17.16 11.16
CA MET A 167 8.79 18.17 11.96
C MET A 167 7.96 19.45 12.08
N LEU A 168 8.27 20.23 13.11
CA LEU A 168 7.67 21.54 13.32
C LEU A 168 7.96 22.47 12.13
N GLY A 169 6.93 23.15 11.61
CA GLY A 169 7.05 24.06 10.48
C GLY A 169 7.06 23.38 9.10
N GLU A 170 6.88 22.07 9.04
CA GLU A 170 6.80 21.34 7.77
C GLU A 170 5.43 21.53 7.12
N PRO A 171 5.35 21.83 5.79
CA PRO A 171 4.09 21.87 5.07
C PRO A 171 3.64 20.44 4.78
N VAL A 172 2.35 20.18 4.96
CA VAL A 172 1.71 18.87 4.70
C VAL A 172 0.49 19.04 3.81
N MET A 173 0.21 18.05 2.97
CA MET A 173 -0.99 17.98 2.15
C MET A 173 -1.98 16.96 2.71
N ALA A 174 -3.22 17.07 2.30
CA ALA A 174 -4.22 16.04 2.61
C ALA A 174 -3.76 14.68 2.06
N GLY A 175 -3.76 13.64 2.91
CA GLY A 175 -3.26 12.31 2.56
C GLY A 175 -1.80 12.03 2.93
N ASP A 176 -1.04 13.02 3.42
CA ASP A 176 0.32 12.80 3.90
C ASP A 176 0.33 12.05 5.23
N VAL A 177 1.32 11.17 5.40
CA VAL A 177 1.49 10.40 6.64
C VAL A 177 2.17 11.28 7.69
N LEU A 178 1.50 11.46 8.82
CA LEU A 178 1.96 12.28 9.95
C LEU A 178 2.70 11.45 11.00
N ALA A 179 2.25 10.22 11.23
CA ALA A 179 2.85 9.33 12.22
C ALA A 179 2.79 7.87 11.77
N ASP A 180 3.86 7.15 12.03
CA ASP A 180 3.97 5.72 11.82
C ASP A 180 3.38 4.94 13.00
N GLY A 181 2.75 3.81 12.68
CA GLY A 181 2.29 2.83 13.66
C GLY A 181 3.24 1.65 13.80
N PRO A 182 2.78 0.55 14.44
CA PRO A 182 3.54 -0.69 14.49
C PRO A 182 3.74 -1.27 13.09
N SER A 183 4.93 -1.84 12.86
CA SER A 183 5.31 -2.46 11.57
C SER A 183 5.19 -1.51 10.36
N THR A 184 5.44 -0.22 10.57
CA THR A 184 5.49 0.79 9.51
C THR A 184 6.75 1.63 9.63
N ASP A 185 7.25 2.11 8.50
CA ASP A 185 8.41 3.00 8.42
C ASP A 185 8.18 4.01 7.29
N LEU A 186 8.14 5.30 7.64
CA LEU A 186 7.85 6.42 6.74
C LEU A 186 6.57 6.23 5.88
N GLY A 187 5.52 5.69 6.51
CA GLY A 187 4.24 5.44 5.86
C GLY A 187 4.21 4.20 4.96
N GLU A 188 5.23 3.38 4.97
CA GLU A 188 5.29 2.12 4.23
C GLU A 188 5.26 0.92 5.19
N LEU A 189 4.70 -0.20 4.73
CA LEU A 189 4.64 -1.43 5.50
C LEU A 189 6.05 -1.99 5.69
N ALA A 190 6.46 -2.22 6.94
CA ALA A 190 7.76 -2.71 7.35
C ALA A 190 7.60 -3.86 8.35
N LEU A 191 7.52 -5.10 7.84
CA LEU A 191 7.25 -6.29 8.66
C LEU A 191 8.50 -6.85 9.38
N GLY A 192 9.68 -6.35 9.06
CA GLY A 192 10.94 -6.86 9.60
C GLY A 192 12.07 -5.87 9.45
N GLN A 193 13.26 -6.40 9.23
CA GLN A 193 14.50 -5.63 9.06
C GLN A 193 15.26 -6.10 7.83
N ASN A 194 16.01 -5.20 7.21
CA ASN A 194 16.90 -5.54 6.10
C ASN A 194 18.18 -6.18 6.65
N LEU A 195 18.50 -7.39 6.16
CA LEU A 195 19.66 -8.14 6.58
C LEU A 195 20.70 -8.22 5.46
N ARG A 196 21.95 -8.08 5.82
CA ARG A 196 23.05 -8.37 4.90
C ARG A 196 23.34 -9.87 4.93
N VAL A 197 23.22 -10.53 3.79
CA VAL A 197 23.33 -12.00 3.65
C VAL A 197 24.53 -12.35 2.79
N ALA A 198 25.25 -13.39 3.16
CA ALA A 198 26.30 -14.01 2.36
C ALA A 198 25.90 -15.45 1.98
N PHE A 199 26.00 -15.78 0.71
CA PHE A 199 25.79 -17.15 0.21
C PHE A 199 27.14 -17.87 0.18
N MET A 200 27.43 -18.65 1.20
CA MET A 200 28.70 -19.36 1.35
C MET A 200 28.55 -20.58 2.25
N PRO A 201 29.42 -21.60 2.12
CA PRO A 201 29.52 -22.70 3.08
C PRO A 201 29.93 -22.14 4.46
N TRP A 202 29.26 -22.62 5.52
CA TRP A 202 29.62 -22.29 6.89
C TRP A 202 29.94 -23.52 7.69
N ASN A 203 31.21 -23.96 7.61
CA ASN A 203 31.73 -25.12 8.35
C ASN A 203 30.87 -26.40 8.23
N GLY A 204 30.20 -26.60 7.12
CA GLY A 204 29.28 -27.71 6.88
C GLY A 204 27.93 -27.65 7.59
N TYR A 205 27.61 -26.58 8.38
CA TYR A 205 26.33 -26.45 9.08
C TYR A 205 25.16 -26.13 8.18
N ASN A 206 25.40 -25.67 6.96
CA ASN A 206 24.37 -25.24 6.01
C ASN A 206 24.48 -26.01 4.67
N PHE A 207 24.87 -27.27 4.69
CA PHE A 207 25.12 -28.04 3.47
C PHE A 207 23.84 -28.41 2.70
N GLU A 208 22.68 -28.40 3.31
CA GLU A 208 21.36 -28.46 2.65
C GLU A 208 20.84 -27.05 2.37
#